data_d886d673f8a290301073c86b7d46c821
#
_entry.id   d886d673f8a290301073c86b7d46c821
#
_cell.length_a   1.000
_cell.length_b   1.000
_cell.length_c   1.000
_cell.angle_alpha   90.00
_cell.angle_beta   90.00
_cell.angle_gamma   90.00
#
_symmetry.space_group_name_H-M   'P 1'
#
loop_
_entity.id
_entity.type
_entity.pdbx_description
1 polymer ?
#
loop_
_entity_poly.entity_id
_entity_poly.type
_entity_poly.pdbx_seq_one_letter_code
_entity_poly.pdbx_strand_id
1 'polypeptide(L)' 'MTNADFENKLKALNLTKRDFSVLCGGSYNNIAGWKQKGKTPEWVESYLELYDKARKYDEIKAKLGL' A
#
# COMPACT_ATOMS: atom_id res chain seq x y z
N MET A 1 6.79 -3.32 -8.78
CA MET A 1 7.82 -2.74 -7.87
C MET A 1 8.59 -3.85 -7.18
N THR A 2 9.80 -3.56 -6.70
CA THR A 2 10.56 -4.53 -5.92
C THR A 2 9.95 -4.69 -4.53
N ASN A 3 10.25 -5.81 -3.86
CA ASN A 3 9.77 -6.01 -2.50
C ASN A 3 10.33 -4.94 -1.54
N ALA A 4 11.58 -4.50 -1.73
CA ALA A 4 12.17 -3.44 -0.91
C ALA A 4 11.40 -2.12 -1.08
N ASP A 5 11.07 -1.74 -2.31
CA ASP A 5 10.27 -0.55 -2.59
C ASP A 5 8.88 -0.66 -1.97
N PHE A 6 8.28 -1.84 -2.05
CA PHE A 6 6.98 -2.10 -1.44
C PHE A 6 7.01 -1.90 0.08
N GLU A 7 8.00 -2.48 0.76
CA GLU A 7 8.15 -2.33 2.21
C GLU A 7 8.38 -0.86 2.60
N ASN A 8 9.22 -0.15 1.84
CA ASN A 8 9.47 1.28 2.08
C ASN A 8 8.21 2.12 1.88
N LYS A 9 7.43 1.81 0.85
CA LYS A 9 6.17 2.52 0.59
C LYS A 9 5.16 2.29 1.70
N LEU A 10 5.05 1.06 2.20
CA LEU A 10 4.16 0.77 3.33
C LEU A 10 4.57 1.56 4.57
N LYS A 11 5.87 1.65 4.86
CA LYS A 11 6.37 2.45 5.99
C LYS A 11 6.01 3.92 5.82
N ALA A 12 6.18 4.46 4.61
CA ALA A 12 5.84 5.85 4.32
C ALA A 12 4.35 6.13 4.52
N LEU A 13 3.50 5.14 4.26
CA LEU A 13 2.06 5.24 4.45
C LEU A 13 1.61 4.81 5.85
N ASN A 14 2.54 4.42 6.69
CA ASN A 14 2.29 3.95 8.06
C ASN A 14 1.41 2.68 8.09
N LEU A 15 1.64 1.79 7.12
CA LEU A 15 0.90 0.54 6.97
C LEU A 15 1.80 -0.66 7.24
N THR A 16 1.23 -1.70 7.84
CA THR A 16 1.87 -3.01 7.91
C THR A 16 1.41 -3.86 6.73
N LYS A 17 2.10 -4.98 6.48
CA LYS A 17 1.66 -5.95 5.47
C LYS A 17 0.27 -6.49 5.78
N ARG A 18 -0.04 -6.67 7.05
CA ARG A 18 -1.36 -7.12 7.50
C ARG A 18 -2.43 -6.08 7.18
N ASP A 19 -2.14 -4.80 7.44
CA ASP A 19 -3.04 -3.70 7.08
C ASP A 19 -3.30 -3.69 5.57
N PHE A 20 -2.25 -3.86 4.78
CA PHE A 20 -2.36 -3.91 3.33
C PHE A 20 -3.25 -5.08 2.88
N SER A 21 -3.11 -6.26 3.52
CA SER A 21 -3.94 -7.42 3.18
C SER A 21 -5.42 -7.16 3.42
N VAL A 22 -5.75 -6.46 4.49
CA VAL A 22 -7.14 -6.08 4.79
C VAL A 22 -7.66 -5.10 3.75
N LEU A 23 -6.87 -4.09 3.41
CA LEU A 23 -7.27 -3.04 2.47
C LEU A 23 -7.56 -3.59 1.08
N CYS A 24 -6.71 -4.47 0.57
CA CYS A 24 -6.85 -4.99 -0.79
C CYS A 24 -7.66 -6.29 -0.86
N GLY A 25 -8.07 -6.83 0.28
CA GLY A 25 -8.82 -8.09 0.33
C GLY A 25 -8.00 -9.32 -0.01
N GLY A 26 -6.66 -9.20 0.00
CA GLY A 26 -5.77 -10.30 -0.34
C GLY A 26 -5.39 -11.16 0.85
N SER A 27 -4.71 -12.29 0.55
CA SER A 27 -4.18 -13.18 1.58
C SER A 27 -2.87 -12.64 2.13
N TYR A 28 -2.74 -12.56 3.44
CA TYR A 28 -1.49 -12.19 4.09
C TYR A 28 -0.33 -13.10 3.66
N ASN A 29 -0.60 -14.40 3.54
CA ASN A 29 0.44 -15.36 3.14
C ASN A 29 0.97 -15.08 1.73
N ASN A 30 0.11 -14.69 0.80
CA ASN A 30 0.52 -14.32 -0.54
C ASN A 30 1.40 -13.07 -0.51
N ILE A 31 1.00 -12.07 0.28
CA ILE A 31 1.75 -10.81 0.42
C ILE A 31 3.13 -11.08 1.05
N ALA A 32 3.18 -11.89 2.11
CA ALA A 32 4.44 -12.27 2.75
C ALA A 32 5.35 -13.04 1.79
N GLY A 33 4.78 -13.83 0.87
CA GLY A 33 5.52 -14.59 -0.13
C GLY A 33 6.24 -13.72 -1.17
N TRP A 34 5.84 -12.48 -1.36
CA TRP A 34 6.50 -11.59 -2.31
C TRP A 34 7.95 -11.28 -1.93
N LYS A 35 8.27 -11.35 -0.66
CA LYS A 35 9.65 -11.17 -0.19
C LYS A 35 10.59 -12.21 -0.80
N GLN A 36 10.14 -13.47 -0.90
CA GLN A 36 10.94 -14.54 -1.50
C GLN A 36 11.10 -14.36 -3.00
N LYS A 37 10.09 -13.80 -3.67
CA LYS A 37 10.14 -13.53 -5.11
C LYS A 37 10.95 -12.29 -5.43
N GLY A 38 11.15 -11.38 -4.46
CA GLY A 38 11.88 -10.14 -4.64
C GLY A 38 11.10 -9.04 -5.32
N LYS A 39 9.85 -9.29 -5.73
CA LYS A 39 9.01 -8.30 -6.41
C LYS A 39 7.53 -8.56 -6.12
N THR A 40 6.73 -7.51 -6.28
CA THR A 40 5.28 -7.58 -6.15
C THR A 40 4.62 -7.66 -7.52
N PRO A 41 3.34 -8.11 -7.59
CA PRO A 41 2.56 -7.97 -8.83
C PRO A 41 2.43 -6.50 -9.27
N GLU A 42 2.24 -6.28 -10.56
CA GLU A 42 2.17 -4.93 -11.13
C GLU A 42 1.03 -4.08 -10.54
N TRP A 43 -0.09 -4.70 -10.21
CA TRP A 43 -1.24 -3.96 -9.68
C TRP A 43 -0.97 -3.30 -8.32
N VAL A 44 0.01 -3.81 -7.57
CA VAL A 44 0.33 -3.30 -6.23
C VAL A 44 0.81 -1.85 -6.29
N GLU A 45 1.69 -1.53 -7.23
CA GLU A 45 2.19 -0.16 -7.39
C GLU A 45 1.07 0.82 -7.68
N SER A 46 0.20 0.48 -8.63
CA SER A 46 -0.96 1.31 -8.97
C SER A 46 -1.91 1.46 -7.79
N TYR A 47 -2.14 0.38 -7.05
CA TYR A 47 -3.02 0.41 -5.88
C TYR A 47 -2.49 1.37 -4.82
N LEU A 48 -1.19 1.28 -4.51
CA LEU A 48 -0.59 2.15 -3.49
C LEU A 48 -0.56 3.61 -3.91
N GLU A 49 -0.35 3.89 -5.19
CA GLU A 49 -0.42 5.25 -5.72
C GLU A 49 -1.81 5.85 -5.55
N LEU A 50 -2.84 5.08 -5.89
CA LEU A 50 -4.23 5.52 -5.72
C LEU A 50 -4.59 5.70 -4.25
N TYR A 51 -4.13 4.80 -3.40
CA TYR A 51 -4.36 4.90 -1.95
C TYR A 51 -3.73 6.18 -1.40
N ASP A 52 -2.50 6.48 -1.78
CA ASP A 52 -1.79 7.69 -1.34
C ASP A 52 -2.51 8.95 -1.80
N LYS A 53 -2.96 8.99 -3.05
CA LYS A 53 -3.73 10.14 -3.60
C LYS A 53 -5.05 10.32 -2.86
N ALA A 54 -5.78 9.24 -2.61
CA ALA A 54 -7.06 9.31 -1.90
C ALA A 54 -6.87 9.82 -0.48
N ARG A 55 -5.81 9.38 0.19
CA ARG A 55 -5.47 9.82 1.54
C ARG A 55 -5.14 11.30 1.58
N LYS A 56 -4.34 11.80 0.62
CA LYS A 56 -4.01 13.22 0.50
C LYS A 56 -5.25 14.06 0.24
N TYR A 57 -6.15 13.57 -0.62
CA TYR A 57 -7.41 14.25 -0.90
C TYR A 57 -8.25 14.39 0.37
N ASP A 58 -8.37 13.34 1.15
CA ASP A 58 -9.12 13.35 2.41
C ASP A 58 -8.53 14.34 3.42
N GLU A 59 -7.20 14.43 3.51
CA GLU A 59 -6.51 15.38 4.38
C GLU A 59 -6.83 16.83 3.98
N ILE A 60 -6.77 17.12 2.69
CA ILE A 60 -7.09 18.46 2.16
C ILE A 60 -8.54 18.80 2.44
N LYS A 61 -9.44 17.86 2.19
CA LYS A 61 -10.87 18.03 2.43
C LYS A 61 -11.15 18.33 3.90
N ALA A 62 -10.50 17.61 4.82
CA ALA A 62 -10.64 17.83 6.25
C ALA A 62 -10.16 19.22 6.66
N LYS A 63 -9.03 19.70 6.11
CA LYS A 63 -8.48 21.03 6.39
C LYS A 63 -9.40 22.15 5.90
N LEU A 64 -10.10 21.92 4.79
CA LEU A 64 -11.03 22.90 4.22
C LEU A 64 -12.41 22.84 4.85
N GLY A 65 -12.67 21.87 5.72
CA GLY A 65 -13.98 21.72 6.36
C GLY A 65 -15.07 21.18 5.43
N LEU A 66 -14.67 20.51 4.38
CA LEU A 66 -15.60 19.95 3.39
C LEU A 66 -16.07 18.54 3.73
#